data_ce7377800d1c224fcc6b2f8c59cc00a7
#
_entry.id   ce7377800d1c224fcc6b2f8c59cc00a7
#
_cell.length_a   1.000
_cell.length_b   1.000
_cell.length_c   1.000
_cell.angle_alpha   90.00
_cell.angle_beta   90.00
_cell.angle_gamma   90.00
#
_symmetry.space_group_name_H-M   'P 1'
#
loop_
_entity.id
_entity.type
_entity.pdbx_description
1 polymer ?
#
loop_
_entity_poly.entity_id
_entity_poly.type
_entity_poly.pdbx_seq_one_letter_code
_entity_poly.pdbx_strand_id
1 'polypeptide(L)'
;MGCCRRYDDLRGNRRLLSVAHSQQNAVLDLFDRRHEIFDVVRKAVGQMTTSSPGFDQQREVEFMQTMERAYFFFGDDVQDYLKQLWADIVTVRAADKELEATQAPDIRRQMVERRRLSLERIGQFYKTGQPLFGRYMRFSQTVPSAFTQFKRIAAETQRVWIKGKRYFTR
;
A
#
# COMPACT_ATOMS: atom_id res chain seq x y z
N MET A 1 -26.05 -1.60 -50.94
CA MET A 1 -25.72 -0.59 -49.88
C MET A 1 -25.57 -1.32 -48.52
N GLY A 2 -24.42 -1.88 -48.19
CA GLY A 2 -24.28 -2.75 -47.01
C GLY A 2 -22.86 -2.85 -46.40
N CYS A 3 -21.93 -1.94 -46.76
CA CYS A 3 -20.50 -2.16 -46.37
C CYS A 3 -19.97 -1.22 -45.25
N CYS A 4 -20.71 -0.21 -44.79
CA CYS A 4 -20.18 0.76 -43.82
C CYS A 4 -20.35 0.38 -42.35
N ARG A 5 -21.23 -0.54 -41.98
CA ARG A 5 -21.49 -0.88 -40.56
C ARG A 5 -20.41 -1.72 -39.87
N ARG A 6 -19.54 -2.41 -40.62
CA ARG A 6 -18.51 -3.30 -40.04
C ARG A 6 -17.25 -2.58 -39.61
N TYR A 7 -17.01 -1.35 -40.02
CA TYR A 7 -15.79 -0.59 -39.71
C TYR A 7 -15.86 0.16 -38.36
N ASP A 8 -17.05 0.53 -37.89
CA ASP A 8 -17.23 1.24 -36.62
C ASP A 8 -17.08 0.30 -35.41
N ASP A 9 -17.44 -0.96 -35.52
CA ASP A 9 -17.29 -1.97 -34.46
C ASP A 9 -15.81 -2.25 -34.10
N LEU A 10 -14.90 -2.18 -35.08
CA LEU A 10 -13.47 -2.41 -34.85
C LEU A 10 -12.79 -1.24 -34.13
N ARG A 11 -13.27 0.00 -34.31
CA ARG A 11 -12.75 1.18 -33.61
C ARG A 11 -13.20 1.22 -32.15
N GLY A 12 -14.43 0.81 -31.88
CA GLY A 12 -14.97 0.69 -30.51
C GLY A 12 -14.19 -0.33 -29.69
N ASN A 13 -13.90 -1.49 -30.26
CA ASN A 13 -13.19 -2.57 -29.59
C ASN A 13 -11.72 -2.22 -29.25
N ARG A 14 -11.02 -1.47 -30.12
CA ARG A 14 -9.66 -0.98 -29.85
C ARG A 14 -9.60 0.03 -28.69
N ARG A 15 -10.60 0.92 -28.57
CA ARG A 15 -10.67 1.89 -27.45
C ARG A 15 -10.95 1.20 -26.14
N LEU A 16 -11.81 0.20 -26.09
CA LEU A 16 -12.10 -0.57 -24.87
C LEU A 16 -10.88 -1.38 -24.41
N LEU A 17 -10.13 -1.98 -25.31
CA LEU A 17 -8.90 -2.71 -25.00
C LEU A 17 -7.79 -1.77 -24.49
N SER A 18 -7.66 -0.55 -25.05
CA SER A 18 -6.66 0.42 -24.59
C SER A 18 -6.97 0.95 -23.20
N VAL A 19 -8.23 1.19 -22.86
CA VAL A 19 -8.66 1.64 -21.52
C VAL A 19 -8.42 0.53 -20.49
N ALA A 20 -8.75 -0.72 -20.81
CA ALA A 20 -8.50 -1.84 -19.93
C ALA A 20 -6.99 -2.04 -19.63
N HIS A 21 -6.15 -1.87 -20.66
CA HIS A 21 -4.68 -1.96 -20.51
C HIS A 21 -4.11 -0.82 -19.66
N SER A 22 -4.61 0.39 -19.87
CA SER A 22 -4.23 1.57 -19.07
C SER A 22 -4.60 1.41 -17.58
N GLN A 23 -5.80 0.90 -17.29
CA GLN A 23 -6.22 0.62 -15.92
C GLN A 23 -5.38 -0.46 -15.25
N GLN A 24 -5.03 -1.50 -15.99
CA GLN A 24 -4.19 -2.59 -15.49
C GLN A 24 -2.78 -2.10 -15.15
N ASN A 25 -2.20 -1.25 -15.97
CA ASN A 25 -0.89 -0.64 -15.73
C ASN A 25 -0.92 0.30 -14.51
N ALA A 26 -1.98 1.09 -14.32
CA ALA A 26 -2.13 1.95 -13.16
C ALA A 26 -2.22 1.16 -11.83
N VAL A 27 -2.88 0.00 -11.85
CA VAL A 27 -2.96 -0.89 -10.67
C VAL A 27 -1.59 -1.49 -10.35
N LEU A 28 -0.83 -1.91 -11.37
CA LEU A 28 0.53 -2.41 -11.19
C LEU A 28 1.47 -1.33 -10.65
N ASP A 29 1.45 -0.12 -11.21
CA ASP A 29 2.26 1.01 -10.75
C ASP A 29 1.94 1.36 -9.27
N LEU A 30 0.66 1.36 -8.90
CA LEU A 30 0.25 1.57 -7.51
C LEU A 30 0.78 0.47 -6.57
N PHE A 31 0.75 -0.78 -7.02
CA PHE A 31 1.29 -1.91 -6.25
C PHE A 31 2.80 -1.76 -6.06
N ASP A 32 3.54 -1.45 -7.12
CA ASP A 32 4.99 -1.31 -7.08
C ASP A 32 5.41 -0.20 -6.10
N ARG A 33 4.74 0.96 -6.15
CA ARG A 33 4.99 2.07 -5.22
C ARG A 33 4.70 1.70 -3.76
N ARG A 34 3.61 0.97 -3.53
CA ARG A 34 3.28 0.46 -2.18
C ARG A 34 4.30 -0.56 -1.69
N HIS A 35 4.78 -1.42 -2.60
CA HIS A 35 5.79 -2.43 -2.29
C HIS A 35 7.14 -1.79 -1.94
N GLU A 36 7.57 -0.76 -2.68
CA GLU A 36 8.78 0.01 -2.36
C GLU A 36 8.73 0.58 -0.94
N ILE A 37 7.61 1.22 -0.56
CA ILE A 37 7.40 1.78 0.78
C ILE A 37 7.49 0.67 1.84
N PHE A 38 6.79 -0.43 1.64
CA PHE A 38 6.82 -1.58 2.54
C PHE A 38 8.24 -2.15 2.70
N ASP A 39 9.01 -2.25 1.61
CA ASP A 39 10.36 -2.81 1.62
C ASP A 39 11.34 -1.95 2.42
N VAL A 40 11.25 -0.61 2.31
CA VAL A 40 12.05 0.31 3.15
C VAL A 40 11.70 0.14 4.63
N VAL A 41 10.42 0.10 4.98
CA VAL A 41 9.98 -0.11 6.37
C VAL A 41 10.46 -1.46 6.91
N ARG A 42 10.31 -2.53 6.13
CA ARG A 42 10.77 -3.89 6.49
C ARG A 42 12.28 -3.93 6.71
N LYS A 43 13.06 -3.27 5.86
CA LYS A 43 14.52 -3.19 6.01
C LYS A 43 14.91 -2.42 7.28
N ALA A 44 14.25 -1.30 7.56
CA ALA A 44 14.48 -0.52 8.78
C ALA A 44 14.21 -1.36 10.04
N VAL A 45 13.08 -2.06 10.10
CA VAL A 45 12.75 -2.98 11.20
C VAL A 45 13.79 -4.10 11.33
N GLY A 46 14.17 -4.72 10.21
CA GLY A 46 15.18 -5.79 10.21
C GLY A 46 16.51 -5.33 10.80
N GLN A 47 16.96 -4.12 10.46
CA GLN A 47 18.19 -3.57 11.00
C GLN A 47 18.12 -3.24 12.48
N MET A 48 16.99 -2.69 12.94
CA MET A 48 16.80 -2.38 14.35
C MET A 48 16.72 -3.66 15.22
N THR A 49 16.25 -4.77 14.67
CA THR A 49 16.08 -6.03 15.39
C THR A 49 17.28 -7.00 15.29
N THR A 50 18.14 -6.80 14.31
CA THR A 50 19.41 -7.53 14.20
C THR A 50 20.53 -6.72 14.83
N SER A 51 21.53 -7.40 15.41
CA SER A 51 22.70 -6.76 16.02
C SER A 51 23.65 -6.07 15.02
N SER A 52 23.14 -5.66 13.87
CA SER A 52 23.88 -4.97 12.83
C SER A 52 24.25 -3.56 13.30
N PRO A 53 25.42 -3.02 12.96
CA PRO A 53 25.81 -1.67 13.33
C PRO A 53 24.79 -0.68 12.78
N GLY A 54 24.11 -0.08 13.72
CA GLY A 54 23.23 1.07 13.70
C GLY A 54 22.45 1.43 12.45
N PHE A 55 21.21 1.74 12.69
CA PHE A 55 20.36 2.53 11.82
C PHE A 55 21.07 3.89 11.56
N ASP A 56 21.73 4.03 10.43
CA ASP A 56 22.54 5.20 10.11
C ASP A 56 21.66 6.41 9.70
N GLN A 57 22.29 7.58 9.64
CA GLN A 57 21.60 8.83 9.29
C GLN A 57 20.94 8.76 7.90
N GLN A 58 21.55 8.08 6.95
CA GLN A 58 21.02 7.96 5.59
C GLN A 58 19.71 7.19 5.59
N ARG A 59 19.62 6.11 6.36
CA ARG A 59 18.40 5.31 6.50
C ARG A 59 17.30 6.02 7.29
N GLU A 60 17.69 6.86 8.23
CA GLU A 60 16.77 7.75 8.92
C GLU A 60 16.06 8.68 7.94
N VAL A 61 16.83 9.33 7.07
CA VAL A 61 16.28 10.20 6.02
C VAL A 61 15.40 9.41 5.04
N GLU A 62 15.85 8.22 4.61
CA GLU A 62 15.09 7.34 3.73
C GLU A 62 13.75 6.92 4.36
N PHE A 63 13.76 6.58 5.65
CA PHE A 63 12.55 6.21 6.39
C PHE A 63 11.59 7.40 6.51
N MET A 64 12.07 8.60 6.84
CA MET A 64 11.24 9.81 6.92
C MET A 64 10.61 10.15 5.56
N GLN A 65 11.39 10.13 4.48
CA GLN A 65 10.86 10.34 3.12
C GLN A 65 9.82 9.28 2.74
N THR A 66 10.02 8.06 3.23
CA THR A 66 9.08 6.97 2.99
C THR A 66 7.77 7.18 3.75
N MET A 67 7.81 7.72 4.98
CA MET A 67 6.61 8.12 5.72
C MET A 67 5.81 9.21 4.99
N GLU A 68 6.48 10.21 4.42
CA GLU A 68 5.84 11.26 3.63
C GLU A 68 5.18 10.68 2.38
N ARG A 69 5.87 9.79 1.65
CA ARG A 69 5.29 9.10 0.50
C ARG A 69 4.11 8.22 0.88
N ALA A 70 4.19 7.52 2.00
CA ALA A 70 3.12 6.64 2.48
C ALA A 70 1.78 7.38 2.67
N TYR A 71 1.82 8.69 2.95
CA TYR A 71 0.63 9.53 3.07
C TYR A 71 -0.26 9.48 1.83
N PHE A 72 0.32 9.34 0.63
CA PHE A 72 -0.41 9.34 -0.63
C PHE A 72 -0.88 7.94 -1.08
N PHE A 73 -0.33 6.87 -0.49
CA PHE A 73 -0.54 5.50 -0.97
C PHE A 73 -1.27 4.59 0.01
N PHE A 74 -1.39 5.01 1.28
CA PHE A 74 -2.01 4.23 2.35
C PHE A 74 -3.00 5.09 3.14
N GLY A 75 -3.90 4.43 3.90
CA GLY A 75 -4.82 5.10 4.80
C GLY A 75 -4.18 5.51 6.13
N ASP A 76 -4.98 6.20 6.95
CA ASP A 76 -4.55 6.74 8.25
C ASP A 76 -4.02 5.68 9.21
N ASP A 77 -4.55 4.45 9.11
CA ASP A 77 -4.12 3.31 9.93
C ASP A 77 -2.64 2.94 9.71
N VAL A 78 -2.15 3.00 8.46
CA VAL A 78 -0.73 2.80 8.15
C VAL A 78 0.09 4.02 8.55
N GLN A 79 -0.45 5.23 8.37
CA GLN A 79 0.20 6.48 8.79
C GLN A 79 0.49 6.49 10.29
N ASP A 80 -0.52 6.18 11.10
CA ASP A 80 -0.39 6.19 12.55
C ASP A 80 0.54 5.07 13.03
N TYR A 81 0.51 3.92 12.37
CA TYR A 81 1.46 2.85 12.62
C TYR A 81 2.91 3.29 12.34
N LEU A 82 3.16 3.96 11.20
CA LEU A 82 4.50 4.45 10.85
C LEU A 82 5.01 5.53 11.81
N LYS A 83 4.14 6.44 12.26
CA LYS A 83 4.48 7.45 13.30
C LYS A 83 4.90 6.77 14.60
N GLN A 84 4.17 5.75 15.04
CA GLN A 84 4.50 5.01 16.26
C GLN A 84 5.83 4.25 16.11
N LEU A 85 6.03 3.58 14.96
CA LEU A 85 7.27 2.87 14.64
C LEU A 85 8.47 3.84 14.65
N TRP A 86 8.29 5.03 14.07
CA TRP A 86 9.30 6.07 14.09
C TRP A 86 9.65 6.52 15.51
N ALA A 87 8.63 6.78 16.35
CA ALA A 87 8.84 7.16 17.75
C ALA A 87 9.62 6.10 18.52
N ASP A 88 9.36 4.81 18.26
CA ASP A 88 10.12 3.71 18.85
C ASP A 88 11.57 3.66 18.37
N ILE A 89 11.83 3.89 17.07
CA ILE A 89 13.19 3.96 16.51
C ILE A 89 13.98 5.12 17.16
N VAL A 90 13.39 6.30 17.24
CA VAL A 90 14.01 7.47 17.89
C VAL A 90 14.29 7.20 19.36
N THR A 91 13.39 6.52 20.07
CA THR A 91 13.56 6.14 21.47
C THR A 91 14.73 5.18 21.67
N VAL A 92 14.90 4.18 20.81
CA VAL A 92 16.05 3.27 20.87
C VAL A 92 17.35 4.04 20.68
N ARG A 93 17.43 4.91 19.66
CA ARG A 93 18.63 5.72 19.40
C ARG A 93 18.98 6.67 20.53
N ALA A 94 17.96 7.32 21.12
CA ALA A 94 18.18 8.19 22.27
C ALA A 94 18.72 7.40 23.48
N ALA A 95 18.16 6.20 23.72
CA ALA A 95 18.63 5.33 24.79
C ALA A 95 20.07 4.83 24.53
N ASP A 96 20.45 4.50 23.30
CA ASP A 96 21.81 4.09 22.95
C ASP A 96 22.82 5.21 23.21
N LYS A 97 22.52 6.46 22.79
CA LYS A 97 23.38 7.63 23.06
C LYS A 97 23.54 7.91 24.55
N GLU A 98 22.46 7.79 25.32
CA GLU A 98 22.50 8.00 26.76
C GLU A 98 23.29 6.91 27.48
N LEU A 99 23.20 5.67 27.01
CA LEU A 99 23.98 4.53 27.51
C LEU A 99 25.49 4.69 27.25
N GLU A 100 25.88 5.35 26.16
CA GLU A 100 27.27 5.69 25.86
C GLU A 100 27.79 6.84 26.77
N ALA A 101 26.93 7.82 27.06
CA ALA A 101 27.32 9.02 27.80
C ALA A 101 27.30 8.83 29.33
N THR A 102 26.45 7.97 29.84
CA THR A 102 26.17 7.86 31.29
C THR A 102 26.78 6.61 31.93
N GLN A 103 27.45 6.82 33.10
CA GLN A 103 27.96 5.74 33.95
C GLN A 103 27.05 5.48 35.19
N ALA A 104 26.05 6.34 35.45
CA ALA A 104 25.16 6.19 36.60
C ALA A 104 24.30 4.92 36.47
N PRO A 105 24.35 3.97 37.43
CA PRO A 105 23.75 2.65 37.30
C PRO A 105 22.23 2.69 37.18
N ASP A 106 21.57 3.62 37.86
CA ASP A 106 20.11 3.74 37.83
C ASP A 106 19.60 4.26 36.49
N ILE A 107 20.30 5.27 35.92
CA ILE A 107 19.99 5.80 34.60
C ILE A 107 20.22 4.72 33.54
N ARG A 108 21.32 3.97 33.64
CA ARG A 108 21.61 2.87 32.72
C ARG A 108 20.51 1.80 32.74
N ARG A 109 20.04 1.40 33.92
CA ARG A 109 18.93 0.42 34.03
C ARG A 109 17.67 0.92 33.34
N GLN A 110 17.32 2.17 33.58
CA GLN A 110 16.16 2.81 32.94
C GLN A 110 16.28 2.85 31.41
N MET A 111 17.44 3.23 30.89
CA MET A 111 17.67 3.29 29.44
C MET A 111 17.65 1.92 28.80
N VAL A 112 18.26 0.91 29.44
CA VAL A 112 18.23 -0.49 28.96
C VAL A 112 16.78 -0.99 28.87
N GLU A 113 15.96 -0.73 29.88
CA GLU A 113 14.56 -1.17 29.87
C GLU A 113 13.73 -0.40 28.82
N ARG A 114 13.93 0.91 28.68
CA ARG A 114 13.29 1.71 27.64
C ARG A 114 13.65 1.19 26.23
N ARG A 115 14.93 0.93 26.01
CA ARG A 115 15.43 0.35 24.75
C ARG A 115 14.80 -1.01 24.46
N ARG A 116 14.77 -1.91 25.46
CA ARG A 116 14.18 -3.25 25.35
C ARG A 116 12.71 -3.18 24.93
N LEU A 117 11.91 -2.37 25.60
CA LEU A 117 10.48 -2.21 25.30
C LEU A 117 10.23 -1.65 23.89
N SER A 118 11.03 -0.68 23.45
CA SER A 118 10.91 -0.13 22.10
C SER A 118 11.32 -1.13 21.03
N LEU A 119 12.40 -1.90 21.24
CA LEU A 119 12.79 -2.96 20.31
C LEU A 119 11.75 -4.10 20.23
N GLU A 120 11.11 -4.42 21.34
CA GLU A 120 10.02 -5.39 21.36
C GLU A 120 8.83 -4.93 20.50
N ARG A 121 8.42 -3.64 20.64
CA ARG A 121 7.37 -3.05 19.80
C ARG A 121 7.76 -3.01 18.32
N ILE A 122 9.01 -2.62 18.01
CA ILE A 122 9.53 -2.66 16.63
C ILE A 122 9.44 -4.10 16.09
N GLY A 123 9.84 -5.11 16.85
CA GLY A 123 9.77 -6.52 16.46
C GLY A 123 8.35 -7.04 16.22
N GLN A 124 7.34 -6.41 16.82
CA GLN A 124 5.92 -6.74 16.55
C GLN A 124 5.48 -6.39 15.13
N PHE A 125 6.31 -5.70 14.35
CA PHE A 125 6.03 -5.39 12.94
C PHE A 125 5.55 -6.61 12.14
N TYR A 126 6.18 -7.75 12.32
CA TYR A 126 5.81 -8.97 11.58
C TYR A 126 4.43 -9.51 11.95
N LYS A 127 3.94 -9.21 13.15
CA LYS A 127 2.61 -9.64 13.63
C LYS A 127 1.51 -8.61 13.34
N THR A 128 1.83 -7.33 13.41
CA THR A 128 0.84 -6.24 13.32
C THR A 128 1.01 -5.37 12.08
N GLY A 129 2.22 -4.92 11.78
CA GLY A 129 2.53 -4.05 10.65
C GLY A 129 2.40 -4.76 9.31
N GLN A 130 3.04 -5.91 9.15
CA GLN A 130 3.00 -6.65 7.88
C GLN A 130 1.57 -7.00 7.42
N PRO A 131 0.66 -7.52 8.27
CA PRO A 131 -0.73 -7.71 7.87
C PRO A 131 -1.47 -6.41 7.53
N LEU A 132 -1.13 -5.30 8.21
CA LEU A 132 -1.68 -3.98 7.95
C LEU A 132 -1.35 -3.52 6.52
N PHE A 133 -0.09 -3.53 6.12
CA PHE A 133 0.35 -3.26 4.76
C PHE A 133 -0.26 -4.24 3.75
N GLY A 134 -0.34 -5.52 4.12
CA GLY A 134 -0.91 -6.58 3.29
C GLY A 134 -2.34 -6.32 2.84
N ARG A 135 -3.16 -5.60 3.63
CA ARG A 135 -4.51 -5.20 3.23
C ARG A 135 -4.52 -4.29 1.99
N TYR A 136 -3.54 -3.43 1.87
CA TYR A 136 -3.38 -2.48 0.75
C TYR A 136 -2.66 -3.09 -0.46
N MET A 137 -1.84 -4.13 -0.24
CA MET A 137 -1.08 -4.81 -1.30
C MET A 137 -1.80 -6.01 -1.89
N ARG A 138 -2.83 -6.53 -1.21
CA ARG A 138 -3.67 -7.56 -1.82
C ARG A 138 -4.40 -6.90 -2.99
N PHE A 139 -4.14 -7.38 -4.19
CA PHE A 139 -5.00 -7.12 -5.32
C PHE A 139 -6.40 -7.57 -4.89
N SER A 140 -7.26 -6.61 -4.51
CA SER A 140 -8.67 -6.91 -4.48
C SER A 140 -9.00 -7.28 -5.92
N GLN A 141 -9.30 -8.54 -6.17
CA GLN A 141 -9.70 -9.08 -7.47
C GLN A 141 -11.04 -8.50 -7.94
N THR A 142 -11.42 -7.36 -7.40
CA THR A 142 -12.53 -6.53 -7.82
C THR A 142 -12.14 -5.52 -8.91
N VAL A 143 -11.16 -5.81 -9.75
CA VAL A 143 -11.29 -5.38 -11.14
C VAL A 143 -12.44 -6.23 -11.68
N PRO A 144 -13.65 -5.66 -11.92
CA PRO A 144 -14.74 -6.45 -12.50
C PRO A 144 -14.12 -7.08 -13.74
N SER A 145 -14.06 -8.41 -13.80
CA SER A 145 -13.53 -9.08 -14.98
C SER A 145 -14.30 -8.47 -16.16
N ALA A 146 -13.64 -8.28 -17.29
CA ALA A 146 -14.32 -7.79 -18.50
C ALA A 146 -15.64 -8.52 -18.72
N PHE A 147 -15.72 -9.78 -18.31
CA PHE A 147 -16.90 -10.63 -18.27
C PHE A 147 -18.02 -10.13 -17.35
N THR A 148 -17.69 -9.54 -16.20
CA THR A 148 -18.70 -8.96 -15.27
C THR A 148 -19.22 -7.62 -15.79
N GLN A 149 -18.36 -6.83 -16.46
CA GLN A 149 -18.80 -5.61 -17.15
C GLN A 149 -19.64 -5.94 -18.39
N PHE A 150 -19.29 -6.97 -19.18
CA PHE A 150 -20.10 -7.45 -20.28
C PHE A 150 -21.48 -7.96 -19.82
N LYS A 151 -21.57 -8.70 -18.72
CA LYS A 151 -22.85 -9.11 -18.15
C LYS A 151 -23.70 -7.92 -17.72
N ARG A 152 -23.10 -6.87 -17.16
CA ARG A 152 -23.81 -5.67 -16.73
C ARG A 152 -24.34 -4.86 -17.91
N ILE A 153 -23.54 -4.67 -18.96
CA ILE A 153 -23.91 -3.99 -20.20
C ILE A 153 -24.99 -4.81 -20.93
N ALA A 154 -24.86 -6.13 -21.04
CA ALA A 154 -25.84 -6.99 -21.66
C ALA A 154 -27.20 -6.97 -20.91
N ALA A 155 -27.18 -6.96 -19.58
CA ALA A 155 -28.38 -6.87 -18.77
C ALA A 155 -29.08 -5.50 -18.90
N GLU A 156 -28.31 -4.42 -19.08
CA GLU A 156 -28.82 -3.06 -19.27
C GLU A 156 -29.41 -2.85 -20.65
N THR A 157 -28.76 -3.39 -21.69
CA THR A 157 -29.27 -3.39 -23.06
C THR A 157 -30.57 -4.21 -23.18
N GLN A 158 -30.65 -5.33 -22.48
CA GLN A 158 -31.85 -6.18 -22.45
C GLN A 158 -33.04 -5.48 -21.74
N ARG A 159 -32.76 -4.72 -20.68
CA ARG A 159 -33.79 -3.88 -20.00
C ARG A 159 -34.32 -2.76 -20.89
N VAL A 160 -33.46 -2.11 -21.65
CA VAL A 160 -33.85 -1.03 -22.58
C VAL A 160 -34.69 -1.62 -23.72
N TRP A 161 -34.31 -2.79 -24.24
CA TRP A 161 -35.04 -3.47 -25.33
C TRP A 161 -36.44 -3.91 -24.89
N ILE A 162 -36.60 -4.42 -23.67
CA ILE A 162 -37.90 -4.82 -23.10
C ILE A 162 -38.79 -3.59 -22.87
N LYS A 163 -38.23 -2.46 -22.41
CA LYS A 163 -38.99 -1.22 -22.27
C LYS A 163 -39.42 -0.67 -23.61
N GLY A 164 -38.57 -0.70 -24.63
CA GLY A 164 -38.91 -0.25 -25.99
C GLY A 164 -40.06 -1.02 -26.66
N LYS A 165 -40.15 -2.34 -26.42
CA LYS A 165 -41.27 -3.16 -26.97
C LYS A 165 -42.66 -2.78 -26.39
N ARG A 166 -42.74 -2.25 -25.17
CA ARG A 166 -44.02 -1.85 -24.56
C ARG A 166 -44.64 -0.57 -25.18
N TYR A 167 -43.85 0.21 -25.91
CA TYR A 167 -44.34 1.43 -26.57
C TYR A 167 -44.79 1.18 -28.00
N PHE A 168 -44.56 0.00 -28.57
CA PHE A 168 -44.95 -0.32 -29.97
C PHE A 168 -46.20 -1.20 -30.09
N THR A 169 -46.86 -1.52 -28.97
CA THR A 169 -48.10 -2.35 -28.95
C THR A 169 -49.29 -1.60 -28.35
N ARG A 170 -49.43 -0.33 -28.76
CA ARG A 170 -50.71 0.40 -28.61
C ARG A 170 -51.11 1.09 -29.90
#